data_a89e7a99ef5cd97e5ddd1d6c70d83aea
#
_entry.id   a89e7a99ef5cd97e5ddd1d6c70d83aea
#
_cell.length_a   1.000
_cell.length_b   1.000
_cell.length_c   1.000
_cell.angle_alpha   90.00
_cell.angle_beta   90.00
_cell.angle_gamma   90.00
#
_symmetry.space_group_name_H-M   'P 1'
#
loop_
_entity.id
_entity.type
_entity.pdbx_description
1 polymer ?
#
loop_
_entity_poly.entity_id
_entity_poly.type
_entity_poly.pdbx_seq_one_letter_code
_entity_poly.pdbx_strand_id
1 'polypeptide(L)'
;VGLAASLHVGAVATNFVITEHFLNVKPACDEIVINPPVLKDGFFEIPTAPGLGVDIDMDKLLAHPYQEFKREFPIKGVAHYAEEGPRKEDYIY
;
A
#
# COMPACT_ATOMS: atom_id res chain seq x y z
N VAL A 1 7.48 -1.12 -0.08
CA VAL A 1 7.58 -2.60 -0.22
C VAL A 1 6.29 -3.15 -0.82
N GLY A 2 5.11 -2.94 -0.22
CA GLY A 2 3.84 -3.49 -0.70
C GLY A 2 3.53 -3.18 -2.16
N LEU A 3 3.72 -1.93 -2.61
CA LEU A 3 3.55 -1.57 -4.02
C LEU A 3 4.46 -2.41 -4.94
N ALA A 4 5.75 -2.55 -4.61
CA ALA A 4 6.67 -3.36 -5.41
C ALA A 4 6.18 -4.82 -5.54
N ALA A 5 5.73 -5.43 -4.44
CA ALA A 5 5.14 -6.77 -4.49
C ALA A 5 3.88 -6.83 -5.37
N SER A 6 2.97 -5.83 -5.25
CA SER A 6 1.76 -5.75 -6.09
C SER A 6 2.08 -5.60 -7.58
N LEU A 7 3.13 -4.85 -7.93
CA LEU A 7 3.57 -4.70 -9.32
C LEU A 7 4.05 -6.04 -9.92
N HIS A 8 4.78 -6.84 -9.15
CA HIS A 8 5.20 -8.17 -9.60
C HIS A 8 4.02 -9.12 -9.79
N VAL A 9 3.04 -9.10 -8.89
CA VAL A 9 1.81 -9.87 -9.04
C VAL A 9 1.03 -9.41 -10.28
N GLY A 10 0.87 -8.11 -10.45
CA GLY A 10 0.20 -7.53 -11.63
C GLY A 10 0.88 -7.91 -12.95
N ALA A 11 2.22 -8.02 -12.96
CA ALA A 11 2.98 -8.37 -14.15
C ALA A 11 2.73 -9.81 -14.66
N VAL A 12 2.31 -10.72 -13.77
CA VAL A 12 2.06 -12.14 -14.10
C VAL A 12 0.57 -12.50 -14.13
N ALA A 13 -0.29 -11.64 -13.62
CA ALA A 13 -1.73 -11.89 -13.58
C ALA A 13 -2.36 -11.63 -14.95
N THR A 14 -2.94 -12.65 -15.56
CA THR A 14 -3.57 -12.57 -16.90
C THR A 14 -4.87 -11.75 -16.92
N ASN A 15 -5.46 -11.52 -15.77
CA ASN A 15 -6.69 -10.73 -15.57
C ASN A 15 -6.41 -9.37 -14.88
N PHE A 16 -5.16 -8.91 -14.88
CA PHE A 16 -4.80 -7.61 -14.32
C PHE A 16 -5.44 -6.47 -15.13
N VAL A 17 -6.02 -5.49 -14.45
CA VAL A 17 -6.62 -4.31 -15.06
C VAL A 17 -5.89 -3.04 -14.62
N ILE A 18 -5.77 -2.83 -13.30
CA ILE A 18 -5.20 -1.61 -12.73
C ILE A 18 -4.72 -1.86 -11.30
N THR A 19 -3.73 -1.11 -10.84
CA THR A 19 -3.31 -1.07 -9.44
C THR A 19 -3.80 0.22 -8.79
N GLU A 20 -4.53 0.12 -7.69
CA GLU A 20 -4.82 1.26 -6.84
C GLU A 20 -3.58 1.67 -6.04
N HIS A 21 -3.28 2.96 -6.00
CA HIS A 21 -2.16 3.48 -5.24
C HIS A 21 -2.45 4.86 -4.64
N PHE A 22 -2.12 5.03 -3.36
CA PHE A 22 -2.30 6.28 -2.64
C PHE A 22 -1.07 7.17 -2.77
N LEU A 23 -1.16 8.21 -3.58
CA LEU A 23 -0.05 9.14 -3.81
C LEU A 23 0.31 10.00 -2.59
N ASN A 24 -0.63 10.20 -1.67
CA ASN A 24 -0.42 10.98 -0.44
C ASN A 24 0.57 10.34 0.55
N VAL A 25 0.79 9.03 0.49
CA VAL A 25 1.79 8.33 1.31
C VAL A 25 3.15 8.20 0.62
N LYS A 26 3.23 8.56 -0.66
CA LYS A 26 4.44 8.40 -1.47
C LYS A 26 5.66 9.15 -0.89
N PRO A 27 5.58 10.41 -0.46
CA PRO A 27 6.74 11.13 0.06
C PRO A 27 7.42 10.40 1.23
N ALA A 28 6.64 9.93 2.21
CA ALA A 28 7.18 9.17 3.34
C ALA A 28 7.75 7.81 2.92
N CYS A 29 7.10 7.13 1.97
CA CYS A 29 7.61 5.87 1.45
C CYS A 29 8.91 6.05 0.66
N ASP A 30 9.03 7.08 -0.16
CA ASP A 30 10.23 7.36 -0.96
C ASP A 30 11.42 7.78 -0.08
N GLU A 31 11.16 8.32 1.09
CA GLU A 31 12.22 8.62 2.07
C GLU A 31 12.86 7.35 2.63
N ILE A 32 12.06 6.33 2.90
CA ILE A 32 12.48 5.09 3.58
C ILE A 32 12.95 4.02 2.58
N VAL A 33 12.35 3.99 1.39
CA VAL A 33 12.62 2.95 0.38
C VAL A 33 13.78 3.34 -0.52
N ILE A 34 14.76 2.47 -0.64
CA ILE A 34 15.84 2.59 -1.61
C ILE A 34 15.32 2.08 -2.97
N ASN A 35 15.50 2.87 -4.02
CA ASN A 35 15.00 2.62 -5.37
C ASN A 35 13.46 2.39 -5.40
N PRO A 36 12.65 3.35 -4.91
CA PRO A 36 11.20 3.20 -4.94
C PRO A 36 10.66 3.11 -6.39
N PRO A 37 9.56 2.39 -6.62
CA PRO A 37 8.92 2.35 -7.93
C PRO A 37 8.56 3.76 -8.42
N VAL A 38 8.94 4.06 -9.66
CA VAL A 38 8.72 5.38 -10.26
C VAL A 38 7.38 5.41 -11.00
N LEU A 39 6.55 6.39 -10.66
CA LEU A 39 5.32 6.69 -11.40
C LEU A 39 5.64 7.68 -12.53
N LYS A 40 5.38 7.28 -13.76
CA LYS A 40 5.57 8.11 -14.96
C LYS A 40 4.37 7.95 -15.89
N ASP A 41 3.78 9.05 -16.28
CA ASP A 41 2.66 9.09 -17.23
C ASP A 41 1.49 8.13 -16.87
N GLY A 42 1.21 7.96 -15.58
CA GLY A 42 0.17 7.07 -15.07
C GLY A 42 0.57 5.59 -14.96
N PHE A 43 1.82 5.24 -15.21
CA PHE A 43 2.34 3.88 -15.16
C PHE A 43 3.48 3.75 -14.14
N PHE A 44 3.53 2.61 -13.46
CA PHE A 44 4.71 2.20 -12.70
C PHE A 44 5.57 1.27 -13.54
N GLU A 45 6.87 1.53 -13.54
CA GLU A 45 7.84 0.57 -14.07
C GLU A 45 7.95 -0.62 -13.11
N ILE A 46 7.96 -1.83 -13.67
CA ILE A 46 8.14 -3.05 -12.87
C ILE A 46 9.61 -3.15 -12.47
N PRO A 47 9.91 -3.24 -11.15
CA PRO A 47 11.29 -3.37 -10.71
C PRO A 47 11.93 -4.64 -11.28
N THR A 48 13.18 -4.54 -11.76
CA THR A 48 13.92 -5.65 -12.38
C THR A 48 15.12 -6.13 -11.55
N ALA A 49 15.45 -5.45 -10.48
CA ALA A 49 16.52 -5.88 -9.57
C ALA A 49 16.09 -7.12 -8.76
N PRO A 50 17.04 -7.91 -8.20
CA PRO A 50 16.75 -9.12 -7.43
C PRO A 50 15.73 -8.89 -6.29
N GLY A 51 14.95 -9.90 -5.97
CA GLY A 51 13.88 -9.84 -4.98
C GLY A 51 12.72 -8.98 -5.47
N LEU A 52 12.25 -8.04 -4.65
CA LEU A 52 11.21 -7.08 -5.02
C LEU A 52 11.75 -5.88 -5.81
N GLY A 53 13.07 -5.81 -6.03
CA GLY A 53 13.73 -4.72 -6.73
C GLY A 53 13.80 -3.41 -5.95
N VAL A 54 13.46 -3.43 -4.67
CA VAL A 54 13.52 -2.32 -3.72
C VAL A 54 14.19 -2.78 -2.44
N ASP A 55 14.82 -1.85 -1.70
CA ASP A 55 15.40 -2.12 -0.40
C ASP A 55 14.94 -1.08 0.62
N ILE A 56 15.27 -1.28 1.89
CA ILE A 56 14.85 -0.42 3.00
C ILE A 56 16.08 0.24 3.63
N ASP A 57 16.03 1.55 3.73
CA ASP A 57 16.94 2.32 4.58
C ASP A 57 16.50 2.14 6.04
N MET A 58 17.20 1.23 6.74
CA MET A 58 16.84 0.85 8.11
C MET A 58 16.99 2.00 9.10
N ASP A 59 17.96 2.90 8.91
CA ASP A 59 18.16 4.04 9.80
C ASP A 59 16.97 5.01 9.68
N LYS A 60 16.52 5.28 8.48
CA LYS A 60 15.35 6.12 8.24
C LYS A 60 14.07 5.45 8.73
N LEU A 61 13.90 4.14 8.51
CA LEU A 61 12.75 3.41 9.03
C LEU A 61 12.67 3.49 10.56
N LEU A 62 13.79 3.31 11.26
CA LEU A 62 13.84 3.38 12.72
C LEU A 62 13.62 4.81 13.26
N ALA A 63 13.89 5.83 12.47
CA ALA A 63 13.58 7.22 12.80
C ALA A 63 12.07 7.51 12.78
N HIS A 64 11.25 6.62 12.18
CA HIS A 64 9.79 6.71 12.15
C HIS A 64 9.15 5.57 12.98
N PRO A 65 9.25 5.59 14.31
CA PRO A 65 8.69 4.55 15.15
C PRO A 65 7.16 4.51 15.03
N TYR A 66 6.59 3.33 15.23
CA TYR A 66 5.14 3.18 15.26
C TYR A 66 4.51 4.13 16.28
N GLN A 67 3.48 4.84 15.85
CA GLN A 67 2.63 5.66 16.69
C GLN A 67 1.22 5.10 16.65
N GLU A 68 0.66 4.81 17.83
CA GLU A 68 -0.74 4.41 17.92
C GLU A 68 -1.63 5.58 17.51
N PHE A 69 -2.53 5.35 16.59
CA PHE A 69 -3.56 6.31 16.25
C PHE A 69 -4.92 5.64 16.25
N LYS A 70 -5.91 6.34 16.79
CA LYS A 70 -7.30 5.92 16.68
C LYS A 70 -7.83 6.38 15.32
N ARG A 71 -8.23 5.43 14.49
CA ARG A 71 -8.89 5.74 13.23
C ARG A 71 -10.32 6.16 13.54
N GLU A 72 -10.61 7.44 13.46
CA GLU A 72 -11.99 7.92 13.44
C GLU A 72 -12.53 7.78 12.02
N PHE A 73 -13.49 6.90 11.83
CA PHE A 73 -14.21 6.79 10.57
C PHE A 73 -15.36 7.79 10.58
N PRO A 74 -15.29 8.88 9.80
CA PRO A 74 -16.36 9.89 9.78
C PRO A 74 -17.62 9.41 9.07
N ILE A 75 -17.61 8.20 8.49
CA ILE A 75 -18.73 7.66 7.72
C ILE A 75 -19.69 6.96 8.68
N LYS A 76 -20.86 7.58 8.90
CA LYS A 76 -21.96 6.94 9.63
C LYS A 76 -22.29 5.60 8.97
N GLY A 77 -22.28 4.52 9.75
CA GLY A 77 -22.54 3.15 9.27
C GLY A 77 -21.32 2.24 9.21
N VAL A 78 -20.10 2.80 9.24
CA VAL A 78 -18.87 1.99 9.29
C VAL A 78 -18.33 1.85 10.72
N ALA A 79 -18.82 2.66 11.66
CA ALA A 79 -18.39 2.63 13.04
C ALA A 79 -18.63 1.28 13.75
N HIS A 80 -19.68 0.53 13.34
CA HIS A 80 -19.98 -0.78 13.91
C HIS A 80 -18.90 -1.84 13.61
N TYR A 81 -18.15 -1.71 12.48
CA TYR A 81 -17.04 -2.63 12.18
C TYR A 81 -15.91 -2.56 13.20
N ALA A 82 -15.76 -1.42 13.88
CA ALA A 82 -14.73 -1.25 14.90
C ALA A 82 -15.11 -1.91 16.23
N GLU A 83 -16.42 -2.01 16.54
CA GLU A 83 -16.93 -2.49 17.83
C GLU A 83 -17.52 -3.90 17.75
N GLU A 84 -18.24 -4.23 16.68
CA GLU A 84 -19.02 -5.47 16.56
C GLU A 84 -18.50 -6.42 15.47
N GLY A 85 -17.58 -5.96 14.61
CA GLY A 85 -17.16 -6.68 13.41
C GLY A 85 -18.21 -6.64 12.29
N PRO A 86 -17.90 -7.22 11.13
CA PRO A 86 -18.82 -7.24 9.99
C PRO A 86 -20.03 -8.14 10.25
N ARG A 87 -21.23 -7.68 9.91
CA ARG A 87 -22.46 -8.47 9.98
C ARG A 87 -22.66 -9.25 8.67
N LYS A 88 -23.49 -10.31 8.71
CA LYS A 88 -23.77 -11.12 7.52
C LYS A 88 -24.37 -10.31 6.36
N GLU A 89 -25.20 -9.32 6.67
CA GLU A 89 -25.84 -8.42 5.69
C GLU A 89 -24.85 -7.46 5.00
N ASP A 90 -23.64 -7.31 5.54
CA ASP A 90 -22.60 -6.45 4.96
C ASP A 90 -21.84 -7.15 3.80
N TYR A 91 -22.04 -8.47 3.64
CA TYR A 91 -21.50 -9.24 2.51
C TYR A 91 -22.53 -9.33 1.40
N ILE A 92 -22.32 -8.59 0.33
CA ILE A 92 -23.11 -8.70 -0.91
C ILE A 92 -22.45 -9.81 -1.75
N TYR A 93 -23.11 -10.95 -1.84
CA TYR A 93 -22.74 -12.03 -2.77
C TYR A 93 -23.71 -12.06 -3.94
#